data_524f896cc7a7b8ff780cf3ff52d52632
#
_entry.id   524f896cc7a7b8ff780cf3ff52d52632
#
_cell.length_a   1.000
_cell.length_b   1.000
_cell.length_c   1.000
_cell.angle_alpha   90.00
_cell.angle_beta   90.00
_cell.angle_gamma   90.00
#
_symmetry.space_group_name_H-M   'P 1'
#
loop_
_entity.id
_entity.type
_entity.pdbx_description
1 polymer ?
#
loop_
_entity_poly.entity_id
_entity_poly.type
_entity_poly.pdbx_seq_one_letter_code
_entity_poly.pdbx_strand_id
1 'polypeptide(L)'
;MTAQIGQPAPLLSVSDWVQGGPVNFDQMTGRVVLVEVFQVNCPGCFLYALPQAIYLHERYAGQGLSVLGVATAFEDFDKNNLNNLARLAETGQVVGETLLALSQRGELIDGRLPYRIPFPLAMDRLNKREGDITDDDILFFIRTRVPDFDQQPAAHQRQLYKRVQSYFQSLIYRAETFERFDLKGTPSHILVDKRGVLRDCAFGACPELEARIQDLLQE
;
A
#
# COMPACT_ATOMS: atom_id res chain seq x y z
N MET A 1 14.89 -5.36 -9.00
CA MET A 1 15.53 -5.53 -7.67
C MET A 1 14.48 -5.27 -6.62
N THR A 2 14.36 -6.14 -5.61
CA THR A 2 13.48 -5.97 -4.47
C THR A 2 14.15 -5.06 -3.44
N ALA A 3 13.39 -4.19 -2.81
CA ALA A 3 13.87 -3.29 -1.77
C ALA A 3 14.42 -4.08 -0.55
N GLN A 4 15.49 -3.57 0.06
CA GLN A 4 16.10 -4.17 1.26
C GLN A 4 16.37 -3.08 2.31
N ILE A 5 16.00 -3.35 3.55
CA ILE A 5 16.27 -2.45 4.67
C ILE A 5 17.78 -2.23 4.82
N GLY A 6 18.19 -0.99 5.02
CA GLY A 6 19.59 -0.57 5.10
C GLY A 6 20.27 -0.31 3.76
N GLN A 7 19.57 -0.51 2.63
CA GLN A 7 20.06 -0.20 1.30
C GLN A 7 19.34 1.04 0.72
N PRO A 8 19.90 1.69 -0.32
CA PRO A 8 19.20 2.76 -1.02
C PRO A 8 17.80 2.30 -1.45
N ALA A 9 16.79 3.10 -1.12
CA ALA A 9 15.41 2.80 -1.48
C ALA A 9 15.24 2.87 -3.01
N PRO A 10 14.68 1.83 -3.66
CA PRO A 10 14.37 1.93 -5.07
C PRO A 10 13.27 2.96 -5.29
N LEU A 11 13.28 3.64 -6.44
CA LEU A 11 12.26 4.65 -6.76
C LEU A 11 10.86 4.03 -6.79
N LEU A 12 9.87 4.82 -6.36
CA LEU A 12 8.46 4.48 -6.53
C LEU A 12 8.13 4.37 -8.02
N SER A 13 7.34 3.41 -8.40
CA SER A 13 6.82 3.25 -9.76
C SER A 13 5.33 3.58 -9.75
N VAL A 14 5.00 4.81 -10.09
CA VAL A 14 3.63 5.30 -10.13
C VAL A 14 3.22 5.62 -11.57
N SER A 15 1.92 5.54 -11.87
CA SER A 15 1.40 5.88 -13.19
C SER A 15 1.00 7.34 -13.28
N ASP A 16 0.27 7.84 -12.29
CA ASP A 16 -0.35 9.17 -12.28
C ASP A 16 -0.32 9.77 -10.89
N TRP A 17 -0.14 11.08 -10.84
CA TRP A 17 -0.33 11.89 -9.64
C TRP A 17 -1.68 12.58 -9.71
N VAL A 18 -2.57 12.31 -8.76
CA VAL A 18 -3.89 12.93 -8.69
C VAL A 18 -3.90 14.18 -7.81
N GLN A 19 -2.86 14.30 -6.96
CA GLN A 19 -2.67 15.45 -6.08
C GLN A 19 -1.17 15.66 -5.83
N GLY A 20 -0.72 16.92 -5.84
CA GLY A 20 0.70 17.24 -5.69
C GLY A 20 1.55 16.82 -6.88
N GLY A 21 2.83 16.76 -6.73
CA GLY A 21 3.86 16.45 -7.59
C GLY A 21 4.00 16.03 -8.76
N PRO A 22 4.70 15.56 -9.74
CA PRO A 22 5.46 14.31 -9.55
C PRO A 22 6.70 14.50 -8.67
N VAL A 23 6.93 13.54 -7.78
CA VAL A 23 8.05 13.52 -6.84
C VAL A 23 8.48 12.09 -6.50
N ASN A 24 9.77 11.87 -6.25
CA ASN A 24 10.29 10.56 -5.86
C ASN A 24 11.47 10.73 -4.87
N PHE A 25 12.00 9.66 -4.32
CA PHE A 25 13.02 9.67 -3.28
C PHE A 25 14.29 10.43 -3.68
N ASP A 26 14.71 10.35 -4.94
CA ASP A 26 15.89 11.06 -5.48
C ASP A 26 15.76 12.59 -5.41
N GLN A 27 14.53 13.10 -5.40
CA GLN A 27 14.22 14.53 -5.29
C GLN A 27 14.01 14.99 -3.83
N MET A 28 14.07 14.06 -2.87
CA MET A 28 13.77 14.31 -1.45
C MET A 28 14.98 14.12 -0.54
N THR A 29 16.19 14.14 -1.09
CA THR A 29 17.43 14.06 -0.30
C THR A 29 17.45 15.15 0.77
N GLY A 30 17.84 14.78 1.99
CA GLY A 30 17.82 15.67 3.16
C GLY A 30 16.50 15.66 3.93
N ARG A 31 15.48 14.90 3.48
CA ARG A 31 14.22 14.75 4.18
C ARG A 31 13.98 13.29 4.57
N VAL A 32 13.32 13.07 5.68
CA VAL A 32 12.73 11.78 6.02
C VAL A 32 11.46 11.62 5.19
N VAL A 33 11.29 10.49 4.52
CA VAL A 33 10.12 10.26 3.66
C VAL A 33 9.31 9.08 4.18
N LEU A 34 8.05 9.34 4.47
CA LEU A 34 7.03 8.33 4.76
C LEU A 34 6.14 8.16 3.53
N VAL A 35 6.05 6.95 3.01
CA VAL A 35 5.05 6.61 1.99
C VAL A 35 4.00 5.71 2.61
N GLU A 36 2.75 6.16 2.62
CA GLU A 36 1.60 5.35 2.99
C GLU A 36 1.05 4.66 1.75
N VAL A 37 1.14 3.32 1.72
CA VAL A 37 0.63 2.50 0.62
C VAL A 37 -0.72 1.92 1.02
N PHE A 38 -1.76 2.28 0.27
CA PHE A 38 -3.14 1.99 0.62
C PHE A 38 -3.96 1.53 -0.59
N GLN A 39 -5.13 0.95 -0.36
CA GLN A 39 -6.16 0.76 -1.39
C GLN A 39 -7.37 1.64 -1.09
N VAL A 40 -8.02 2.15 -2.13
CA VAL A 40 -9.23 2.99 -1.96
C VAL A 40 -10.36 2.19 -1.35
N ASN A 41 -10.39 0.87 -1.63
CA ASN A 41 -11.33 -0.11 -1.06
C ASN A 41 -10.72 -0.88 0.11
N CYS A 42 -10.15 -0.17 1.10
CA CYS A 42 -9.52 -0.78 2.27
C CYS A 42 -9.95 -0.06 3.55
N PRO A 43 -10.94 -0.55 4.29
CA PRO A 43 -11.41 0.11 5.52
C PRO A 43 -10.30 0.40 6.53
N GLY A 44 -9.38 -0.54 6.75
CA GLY A 44 -8.27 -0.37 7.68
C GLY A 44 -7.34 0.79 7.30
N CYS A 45 -7.18 1.06 6.01
CA CYS A 45 -6.39 2.19 5.53
C CYS A 45 -6.99 3.53 5.99
N PHE A 46 -8.30 3.65 5.95
CA PHE A 46 -9.01 4.89 6.32
C PHE A 46 -9.29 5.02 7.81
N LEU A 47 -9.40 3.90 8.51
CA LEU A 47 -9.65 3.89 9.96
C LEU A 47 -8.39 4.16 10.78
N TYR A 48 -7.21 3.81 10.25
CA TYR A 48 -5.96 3.84 11.03
C TYR A 48 -4.81 4.55 10.31
N ALA A 49 -4.42 4.07 9.14
CA ALA A 49 -3.15 4.45 8.53
C ALA A 49 -3.15 5.86 7.93
N LEU A 50 -4.15 6.21 7.12
CA LEU A 50 -4.27 7.56 6.58
C LEU A 50 -4.46 8.63 7.67
N PRO A 51 -5.31 8.43 8.71
CA PRO A 51 -5.35 9.35 9.85
C PRO A 51 -4.00 9.50 10.55
N GLN A 52 -3.26 8.41 10.77
CA GLN A 52 -1.91 8.47 11.34
C GLN A 52 -0.94 9.26 10.42
N ALA A 53 -0.96 8.97 9.12
CA ALA A 53 -0.11 9.66 8.15
C ALA A 53 -0.42 11.17 8.06
N ILE A 54 -1.70 11.56 8.14
CA ILE A 54 -2.14 12.95 8.20
C ILE A 54 -1.59 13.62 9.47
N TYR A 55 -1.79 13.00 10.63
CA TYR A 55 -1.25 13.51 11.90
C TYR A 55 0.27 13.72 11.84
N LEU A 56 1.01 12.74 11.32
CA LEU A 56 2.46 12.80 11.18
C LEU A 56 2.88 13.93 10.21
N HIS A 57 2.16 14.07 9.10
CA HIS A 57 2.40 15.16 8.15
C HIS A 57 2.24 16.53 8.79
N GLU A 58 1.10 16.77 9.45
CA GLU A 58 0.80 18.05 10.09
C GLU A 58 1.81 18.41 11.18
N ARG A 59 2.26 17.40 11.92
CA ARG A 59 3.17 17.59 13.06
C ARG A 59 4.63 17.79 12.65
N TYR A 60 5.10 17.06 11.62
CA TYR A 60 6.54 16.95 11.32
C TYR A 60 6.95 17.48 9.94
N ALA A 61 6.03 17.92 9.09
CA ALA A 61 6.39 18.45 7.76
C ALA A 61 7.35 19.65 7.85
N GLY A 62 7.13 20.55 8.81
CA GLY A 62 8.00 21.67 9.11
C GLY A 62 9.35 21.30 9.71
N GLN A 63 9.51 20.05 10.18
CA GLN A 63 10.74 19.54 10.80
C GLN A 63 11.54 18.64 9.86
N GLY A 64 11.11 18.49 8.60
CA GLY A 64 11.85 17.73 7.61
C GLY A 64 11.22 16.39 7.20
N LEU A 65 10.00 16.06 7.66
CA LEU A 65 9.23 14.92 7.15
C LEU A 65 8.54 15.30 5.83
N SER A 66 8.58 14.39 4.87
CA SER A 66 7.70 14.38 3.70
C SER A 66 6.80 13.15 3.75
N VAL A 67 5.51 13.33 3.55
CA VAL A 67 4.56 12.22 3.48
C VAL A 67 4.01 12.15 2.06
N LEU A 68 3.91 10.93 1.52
CA LEU A 68 3.31 10.60 0.23
C LEU A 68 2.27 9.50 0.43
N GLY A 69 1.21 9.53 -0.35
CA GLY A 69 0.27 8.42 -0.44
C GLY A 69 0.37 7.74 -1.81
N VAL A 70 0.53 6.42 -1.82
CA VAL A 70 0.50 5.61 -3.03
C VAL A 70 -0.68 4.65 -2.95
N ALA A 71 -1.70 4.90 -3.77
CA ALA A 71 -2.81 3.96 -3.92
C ALA A 71 -2.39 2.82 -4.82
N THR A 72 -2.46 1.60 -4.32
CA THR A 72 -2.14 0.36 -5.05
C THR A 72 -3.39 -0.45 -5.35
N ALA A 73 -3.26 -1.50 -6.15
CA ALA A 73 -4.31 -2.48 -6.35
C ALA A 73 -3.70 -3.87 -6.61
N PHE A 74 -4.09 -4.84 -5.81
CA PHE A 74 -3.81 -6.27 -6.02
C PHE A 74 -5.10 -7.10 -6.00
N GLU A 75 -6.23 -6.47 -5.72
CA GLU A 75 -7.59 -7.02 -5.74
C GLU A 75 -8.60 -5.89 -6.00
N ASP A 76 -9.87 -6.21 -6.23
CA ASP A 76 -10.98 -5.26 -6.42
C ASP A 76 -10.63 -4.12 -7.40
N PHE A 77 -10.08 -4.46 -8.57
CA PHE A 77 -9.59 -3.49 -9.55
C PHE A 77 -10.70 -2.56 -10.09
N ASP A 78 -11.97 -2.96 -9.97
CA ASP A 78 -13.14 -2.14 -10.27
C ASP A 78 -13.31 -0.97 -9.27
N LYS A 79 -12.77 -1.10 -8.06
CA LYS A 79 -12.80 -0.11 -6.99
C LYS A 79 -11.44 0.55 -6.77
N ASN A 80 -10.36 -0.25 -6.75
CA ASN A 80 -9.00 0.21 -6.57
C ASN A 80 -8.42 0.68 -7.91
N ASN A 81 -8.77 1.88 -8.35
CA ASN A 81 -8.38 2.44 -9.63
C ASN A 81 -8.19 3.97 -9.57
N LEU A 82 -7.58 4.50 -10.64
CA LEU A 82 -7.25 5.93 -10.76
C LEU A 82 -8.47 6.85 -10.62
N ASN A 83 -9.62 6.46 -11.19
CA ASN A 83 -10.82 7.31 -11.14
C ASN A 83 -11.35 7.47 -9.70
N ASN A 84 -11.36 6.39 -8.93
CA ASN A 84 -11.80 6.44 -7.54
C ASN A 84 -10.77 7.14 -6.65
N LEU A 85 -9.47 7.01 -6.95
CA LEU A 85 -8.43 7.78 -6.28
C LEU A 85 -8.56 9.29 -6.55
N ALA A 86 -8.83 9.69 -7.80
CA ALA A 86 -9.06 11.09 -8.15
C ALA A 86 -10.28 11.66 -7.42
N ARG A 87 -11.39 10.92 -7.37
CA ARG A 87 -12.60 11.33 -6.60
C ARG A 87 -12.31 11.47 -5.12
N LEU A 88 -11.54 10.55 -4.54
CA LEU A 88 -11.11 10.65 -3.15
C LEU A 88 -10.31 11.93 -2.91
N ALA A 89 -9.32 12.23 -3.75
CA ALA A 89 -8.49 13.42 -3.65
C ALA A 89 -9.32 14.71 -3.80
N GLU A 90 -10.18 14.77 -4.81
CA GLU A 90 -10.96 15.97 -5.13
C GLU A 90 -12.12 16.22 -4.16
N THR A 91 -12.82 15.17 -3.76
CA THR A 91 -14.10 15.32 -3.06
C THR A 91 -14.17 14.65 -1.69
N GLY A 92 -13.18 13.81 -1.33
CA GLY A 92 -13.25 12.96 -0.14
C GLY A 92 -14.20 11.77 -0.28
N GLN A 93 -14.68 11.48 -1.51
CA GLN A 93 -15.61 10.37 -1.74
C GLN A 93 -14.88 9.03 -1.61
N VAL A 94 -15.44 8.14 -0.81
CA VAL A 94 -14.97 6.76 -0.60
C VAL A 94 -15.89 5.76 -1.27
N VAL A 95 -15.44 4.54 -1.50
CA VAL A 95 -16.14 3.51 -2.26
C VAL A 95 -16.14 2.16 -1.55
N GLY A 96 -17.02 1.25 -1.96
CA GLY A 96 -17.02 -0.16 -1.60
C GLY A 96 -17.05 -0.42 -0.10
N GLU A 97 -16.19 -1.31 0.37
CA GLU A 97 -16.09 -1.71 1.78
C GLU A 97 -15.67 -0.54 2.68
N THR A 98 -14.83 0.37 2.16
CA THR A 98 -14.46 1.61 2.88
C THR A 98 -15.69 2.46 3.16
N LEU A 99 -16.53 2.68 2.15
CA LEU A 99 -17.79 3.44 2.30
C LEU A 99 -18.72 2.78 3.33
N LEU A 100 -18.88 1.46 3.25
CA LEU A 100 -19.73 0.70 4.17
C LEU A 100 -19.22 0.79 5.61
N ALA A 101 -17.94 0.52 5.83
CA ALA A 101 -17.35 0.50 7.17
C ALA A 101 -17.39 1.88 7.84
N LEU A 102 -17.02 2.94 7.12
CA LEU A 102 -17.01 4.30 7.65
C LEU A 102 -18.45 4.82 7.88
N SER A 103 -19.41 4.47 7.01
CA SER A 103 -20.83 4.81 7.20
C SER A 103 -21.40 4.17 8.44
N GLN A 104 -21.12 2.88 8.67
CA GLN A 104 -21.56 2.16 9.87
C GLN A 104 -21.02 2.75 11.17
N ARG A 105 -19.86 3.40 11.11
CA ARG A 105 -19.21 4.06 12.26
C ARG A 105 -19.61 5.53 12.40
N GLY A 106 -20.36 6.08 11.45
CA GLY A 106 -20.75 7.50 11.46
C GLY A 106 -19.58 8.45 11.18
N GLU A 107 -18.52 7.98 10.51
CA GLU A 107 -17.31 8.75 10.25
C GLU A 107 -17.36 9.53 8.91
N LEU A 108 -18.48 9.49 8.20
CA LEU A 108 -18.67 10.21 6.95
C LEU A 108 -19.71 11.34 7.11
N ILE A 109 -19.47 12.43 6.38
CA ILE A 109 -20.45 13.51 6.19
C ILE A 109 -20.90 13.46 4.72
N ASP A 110 -22.20 13.23 4.49
CA ASP A 110 -22.78 13.06 3.15
C ASP A 110 -22.02 12.07 2.25
N GLY A 111 -21.60 10.94 2.84
CA GLY A 111 -20.86 9.88 2.14
C GLY A 111 -19.40 10.22 1.80
N ARG A 112 -18.83 11.24 2.42
CA ARG A 112 -17.47 11.73 2.18
C ARG A 112 -16.68 11.81 3.48
N LEU A 113 -15.36 11.72 3.36
CA LEU A 113 -14.47 12.00 4.49
C LEU A 113 -14.66 13.43 4.98
N PRO A 114 -14.68 13.65 6.32
CA PRO A 114 -14.78 14.99 6.91
C PRO A 114 -13.47 15.79 6.81
N TYR A 115 -12.44 15.22 6.22
CA TYR A 115 -11.12 15.82 6.06
C TYR A 115 -10.59 15.64 4.62
N ARG A 116 -9.55 16.39 4.30
CA ARG A 116 -8.76 16.21 3.06
C ARG A 116 -7.43 15.58 3.41
N ILE A 117 -6.92 14.73 2.52
CA ILE A 117 -5.55 14.22 2.64
C ILE A 117 -4.60 15.36 2.22
N PRO A 118 -3.69 15.82 3.11
CA PRO A 118 -2.93 17.06 2.88
C PRO A 118 -1.63 16.87 2.08
N PHE A 119 -1.26 15.65 1.73
CA PHE A 119 0.00 15.30 1.07
C PHE A 119 -0.22 14.76 -0.34
N PRO A 120 0.84 14.70 -1.19
CA PRO A 120 0.74 14.19 -2.56
C PRO A 120 0.21 12.77 -2.64
N LEU A 121 -0.64 12.51 -3.63
CA LEU A 121 -1.28 11.22 -3.89
C LEU A 121 -1.00 10.75 -5.31
N ALA A 122 -0.55 9.51 -5.45
CA ALA A 122 -0.30 8.85 -6.71
C ALA A 122 -0.96 7.48 -6.81
N MET A 123 -1.19 7.01 -8.02
CA MET A 123 -1.60 5.64 -8.31
C MET A 123 -0.36 4.80 -8.62
N ASP A 124 -0.21 3.65 -7.96
CA ASP A 124 0.80 2.65 -8.29
C ASP A 124 0.70 2.23 -9.77
N ARG A 125 1.82 1.96 -10.41
CA ARG A 125 1.81 1.48 -11.79
C ARG A 125 1.33 0.05 -11.84
N LEU A 126 0.18 -0.14 -12.49
CA LEU A 126 -0.42 -1.45 -12.71
C LEU A 126 -0.07 -1.96 -14.11
N ASN A 127 0.69 -3.02 -14.18
CA ASN A 127 0.99 -3.71 -15.43
C ASN A 127 0.18 -5.00 -15.52
N LYS A 128 -0.41 -5.24 -16.68
CA LYS A 128 -1.08 -6.52 -16.92
C LYS A 128 -0.08 -7.65 -16.76
N ARG A 129 -0.46 -8.69 -16.03
CA ARG A 129 0.37 -9.91 -15.93
C ARG A 129 0.49 -10.52 -17.31
N GLU A 130 1.73 -10.81 -17.70
CA GLU A 130 2.05 -11.57 -18.90
C GLU A 130 2.36 -13.02 -18.50
N GLY A 131 1.95 -13.96 -19.35
CA GLY A 131 2.14 -15.41 -19.15
C GLY A 131 1.02 -16.08 -18.38
N ASP A 132 0.88 -17.38 -18.63
CA ASP A 132 -0.05 -18.24 -17.91
C ASP A 132 0.55 -18.65 -16.58
N ILE A 133 -0.27 -18.66 -15.54
CA ILE A 133 0.10 -19.21 -14.25
C ILE A 133 0.11 -20.72 -14.37
N THR A 134 1.24 -21.34 -14.10
CA THR A 134 1.42 -22.77 -14.19
C THR A 134 1.00 -23.47 -12.89
N ASP A 135 0.74 -24.77 -12.98
CA ASP A 135 0.48 -25.60 -11.79
C ASP A 135 1.67 -25.60 -10.83
N ASP A 136 2.88 -25.51 -11.36
CA ASP A 136 4.11 -25.44 -10.55
C ASP A 136 4.19 -24.13 -9.75
N ASP A 137 3.76 -22.99 -10.31
CA ASP A 137 3.70 -21.71 -9.59
C ASP A 137 2.71 -21.79 -8.42
N ILE A 138 1.55 -22.40 -8.67
CA ILE A 138 0.51 -22.59 -7.64
C ILE A 138 1.04 -23.50 -6.52
N LEU A 139 1.63 -24.63 -6.87
CA LEU A 139 2.17 -25.59 -5.90
C LEU A 139 3.35 -25.00 -5.11
N PHE A 140 4.24 -24.27 -5.77
CA PHE A 140 5.33 -23.57 -5.12
C PHE A 140 4.82 -22.56 -4.09
N PHE A 141 3.83 -21.75 -4.47
CA PHE A 141 3.19 -20.79 -3.57
C PHE A 141 2.56 -21.46 -2.35
N ILE A 142 1.85 -22.57 -2.56
CA ILE A 142 1.20 -23.31 -1.47
C ILE A 142 2.26 -23.90 -0.53
N ARG A 143 3.26 -24.61 -1.04
CA ARG A 143 4.30 -25.28 -0.24
C ARG A 143 5.14 -24.32 0.57
N THR A 144 5.38 -23.11 0.04
CA THR A 144 6.11 -22.06 0.76
C THR A 144 5.34 -21.55 1.99
N ARG A 145 4.00 -21.58 1.96
CA ARG A 145 3.13 -21.06 3.03
C ARG A 145 2.54 -22.14 3.93
N VAL A 146 2.46 -23.36 3.41
CA VAL A 146 1.92 -24.53 4.11
C VAL A 146 2.94 -25.69 3.95
N PRO A 147 3.99 -25.70 4.78
CA PRO A 147 5.10 -26.67 4.64
C PRO A 147 4.67 -28.14 4.71
N ASP A 148 3.57 -28.44 5.39
CA ASP A 148 2.98 -29.78 5.53
C ASP A 148 1.91 -30.09 4.46
N PHE A 149 1.79 -29.29 3.41
CA PHE A 149 0.77 -29.43 2.36
C PHE A 149 0.70 -30.83 1.75
N ASP A 150 1.85 -31.39 1.42
CA ASP A 150 1.93 -32.71 0.77
C ASP A 150 1.53 -33.87 1.73
N GLN A 151 1.45 -33.60 3.04
CA GLN A 151 1.00 -34.55 4.07
C GLN A 151 -0.50 -34.42 4.38
N GLN A 152 -1.15 -33.36 3.88
CA GLN A 152 -2.56 -33.11 4.12
C GLN A 152 -3.47 -34.10 3.36
N PRO A 153 -4.69 -34.37 3.85
CA PRO A 153 -5.66 -35.20 3.12
C PRO A 153 -5.89 -34.68 1.71
N ALA A 154 -6.00 -35.58 0.72
CA ALA A 154 -6.16 -35.23 -0.70
C ALA A 154 -7.33 -34.29 -0.99
N ALA A 155 -8.41 -34.37 -0.20
CA ALA A 155 -9.54 -33.44 -0.31
C ALA A 155 -9.15 -32.00 0.06
N HIS A 156 -8.37 -31.83 1.13
CA HIS A 156 -7.86 -30.56 1.60
C HIS A 156 -6.87 -29.96 0.59
N GLN A 157 -5.93 -30.78 0.10
CA GLN A 157 -4.99 -30.37 -0.95
C GLN A 157 -5.72 -29.81 -2.18
N ARG A 158 -6.74 -30.53 -2.68
CA ARG A 158 -7.54 -30.07 -3.83
C ARG A 158 -8.30 -28.78 -3.57
N GLN A 159 -8.85 -28.62 -2.37
CA GLN A 159 -9.57 -27.41 -1.98
C GLN A 159 -8.63 -26.21 -1.92
N LEU A 160 -7.47 -26.37 -1.28
CA LEU A 160 -6.47 -25.32 -1.17
C LEU A 160 -5.90 -24.94 -2.55
N TYR A 161 -5.58 -25.95 -3.38
CA TYR A 161 -5.12 -25.72 -4.75
C TYR A 161 -6.13 -24.88 -5.55
N LYS A 162 -7.42 -25.27 -5.56
CA LYS A 162 -8.46 -24.51 -6.27
C LYS A 162 -8.60 -23.08 -5.76
N ARG A 163 -8.50 -22.87 -4.44
CA ARG A 163 -8.55 -21.53 -3.85
C ARG A 163 -7.37 -20.67 -4.32
N VAL A 164 -6.16 -21.22 -4.31
CA VAL A 164 -4.96 -20.51 -4.76
C VAL A 164 -5.00 -20.29 -6.27
N GLN A 165 -5.47 -21.24 -7.05
CA GLN A 165 -5.67 -21.09 -8.49
C GLN A 165 -6.64 -19.94 -8.81
N SER A 166 -7.79 -19.90 -8.14
CA SER A 166 -8.75 -18.79 -8.30
C SER A 166 -8.16 -17.44 -7.87
N TYR A 167 -7.38 -17.42 -6.78
CA TYR A 167 -6.66 -16.23 -6.34
C TYR A 167 -5.69 -15.75 -7.43
N PHE A 168 -4.83 -16.61 -7.96
CA PHE A 168 -3.92 -16.23 -9.03
C PHE A 168 -4.65 -15.75 -10.30
N GLN A 169 -5.76 -16.40 -10.67
CA GLN A 169 -6.58 -15.99 -11.80
C GLN A 169 -7.21 -14.59 -11.60
N SER A 170 -7.46 -14.20 -10.36
CA SER A 170 -7.96 -12.86 -10.05
C SER A 170 -6.88 -11.78 -10.10
N LEU A 171 -5.59 -12.16 -10.03
CA LEU A 171 -4.45 -11.24 -10.10
C LEU A 171 -4.15 -10.82 -11.54
N ILE A 172 -5.06 -10.04 -12.13
CA ILE A 172 -4.97 -9.58 -13.53
C ILE A 172 -3.78 -8.64 -13.74
N TYR A 173 -3.43 -7.87 -12.71
CA TYR A 173 -2.35 -6.87 -12.75
C TYR A 173 -1.29 -7.14 -11.69
N ARG A 174 -0.10 -6.61 -11.97
CA ARG A 174 1.01 -6.46 -11.03
C ARG A 174 1.12 -4.99 -10.64
N ALA A 175 1.18 -4.71 -9.37
CA ALA A 175 1.40 -3.37 -8.84
C ALA A 175 2.91 -3.20 -8.56
N GLU A 176 3.58 -2.35 -9.33
CA GLU A 176 5.04 -2.32 -9.37
C GLU A 176 5.68 -1.81 -8.07
N THR A 177 5.15 -0.74 -7.48
CA THR A 177 5.66 -0.26 -6.18
C THR A 177 5.39 -1.29 -5.10
N PHE A 178 4.17 -1.84 -5.04
CA PHE A 178 3.79 -2.86 -4.06
C PHE A 178 4.71 -4.09 -4.11
N GLU A 179 4.97 -4.63 -5.31
CA GLU A 179 5.86 -5.79 -5.48
C GLU A 179 7.34 -5.42 -5.26
N ARG A 180 7.78 -4.23 -5.68
CA ARG A 180 9.16 -3.77 -5.52
C ARG A 180 9.59 -3.66 -4.07
N PHE A 181 8.68 -3.25 -3.19
CA PHE A 181 8.91 -3.18 -1.76
C PHE A 181 8.48 -4.45 -1.01
N ASP A 182 8.11 -5.51 -1.72
CA ASP A 182 7.67 -6.81 -1.16
C ASP A 182 6.56 -6.66 -0.12
N LEU A 183 5.62 -5.74 -0.36
CA LEU A 183 4.51 -5.47 0.56
C LEU A 183 3.57 -6.68 0.64
N LYS A 184 2.93 -6.88 1.79
CA LYS A 184 2.13 -8.08 2.06
C LYS A 184 0.63 -7.81 2.08
N GLY A 185 0.23 -6.54 2.01
CA GLY A 185 -1.16 -6.08 2.06
C GLY A 185 -1.24 -4.57 2.22
N THR A 186 -2.44 -4.07 2.48
CA THR A 186 -2.69 -2.68 2.82
C THR A 186 -3.50 -2.56 4.11
N PRO A 187 -3.25 -1.54 4.93
CA PRO A 187 -2.25 -0.49 4.78
C PRO A 187 -0.81 -1.01 4.93
N SER A 188 0.14 -0.37 4.26
CA SER A 188 1.58 -0.59 4.48
C SER A 188 2.30 0.74 4.43
N HIS A 189 3.40 0.86 5.19
CA HIS A 189 4.25 2.03 5.08
C HIS A 189 5.65 1.69 4.57
N ILE A 190 6.29 2.68 3.95
CA ILE A 190 7.69 2.67 3.54
C ILE A 190 8.34 3.89 4.17
N LEU A 191 9.41 3.70 4.94
CA LEU A 191 10.12 4.78 5.64
C LEU A 191 11.57 4.87 5.13
N VAL A 192 11.93 6.05 4.63
CA VAL A 192 13.23 6.34 4.02
C VAL A 192 13.88 7.50 4.76
N ASP A 193 15.18 7.37 5.04
CA ASP A 193 15.94 8.41 5.76
C ASP A 193 16.41 9.56 4.84
N LYS A 194 17.04 10.57 5.43
CA LYS A 194 17.55 11.78 4.75
C LYS A 194 18.60 11.47 3.65
N ARG A 195 19.21 10.28 3.68
CA ARG A 195 20.20 9.82 2.68
C ARG A 195 19.57 8.97 1.59
N GLY A 196 18.25 8.75 1.63
CA GLY A 196 17.54 7.89 0.69
C GLY A 196 17.67 6.40 0.99
N VAL A 197 18.05 6.01 2.22
CA VAL A 197 18.17 4.61 2.65
C VAL A 197 16.83 4.12 3.21
N LEU A 198 16.38 2.94 2.79
CA LEU A 198 15.18 2.30 3.33
C LEU A 198 15.43 1.88 4.77
N ARG A 199 14.64 2.41 5.70
CA ARG A 199 14.77 2.16 7.15
C ARG A 199 13.69 1.24 7.70
N ASP A 200 12.52 1.28 7.08
CA ASP A 200 11.42 0.41 7.46
C ASP A 200 10.44 0.19 6.29
N CYS A 201 9.79 -0.97 6.30
CA CYS A 201 8.78 -1.35 5.34
C CYS A 201 7.89 -2.41 5.98
N ALA A 202 6.68 -2.04 6.40
CA ALA A 202 5.84 -2.94 7.17
C ALA A 202 4.36 -2.85 6.78
N PHE A 203 3.65 -3.98 6.97
CA PHE A 203 2.22 -4.13 6.76
C PHE A 203 1.46 -3.95 8.08
N GLY A 204 0.33 -3.24 8.01
CA GLY A 204 -0.57 -3.03 9.13
C GLY A 204 -0.23 -1.81 9.99
N ALA A 205 -0.89 -1.69 11.12
CA ALA A 205 -0.67 -0.62 12.07
C ALA A 205 0.72 -0.72 12.71
N CYS A 206 1.42 0.41 12.78
CA CYS A 206 2.74 0.51 13.42
C CYS A 206 2.70 1.58 14.52
N PRO A 207 2.47 1.20 15.78
CA PRO A 207 2.45 2.14 16.89
C PRO A 207 3.78 2.89 17.09
N GLU A 208 4.90 2.25 16.74
CA GLU A 208 6.25 2.80 16.89
C GLU A 208 6.67 3.74 15.74
N LEU A 209 5.83 3.91 14.71
CA LEU A 209 6.16 4.67 13.50
C LEU A 209 6.57 6.12 13.83
N GLU A 210 5.83 6.77 14.74
CA GLU A 210 6.14 8.14 15.16
C GLU A 210 7.52 8.24 15.82
N ALA A 211 7.86 7.33 16.74
CA ALA A 211 9.15 7.31 17.40
C ALA A 211 10.30 7.12 16.40
N ARG A 212 10.13 6.18 15.45
CA ARG A 212 11.12 5.95 14.38
C ARG A 212 11.32 7.19 13.50
N ILE A 213 10.24 7.90 13.16
CA ILE A 213 10.33 9.16 12.40
C ILE A 213 11.09 10.22 13.21
N GLN A 214 10.80 10.36 14.51
CA GLN A 214 11.50 11.30 15.37
C GLN A 214 13.01 11.03 15.45
N ASP A 215 13.41 9.77 15.58
CA ASP A 215 14.82 9.37 15.57
C ASP A 215 15.50 9.74 14.25
N LEU A 216 14.86 9.45 13.10
CA LEU A 216 15.40 9.80 11.79
C LEU A 216 15.45 11.30 11.51
N LEU A 217 14.55 12.09 12.11
CA LEU A 217 14.58 13.54 12.00
C LEU A 217 15.75 14.15 12.76
N GLN A 218 16.29 13.46 13.78
CA GLN A 218 17.46 13.89 14.56
C GLN A 218 18.80 13.43 13.95
N GLU A 219 18.83 12.38 13.10
CA GLU A 219 20.02 12.00 12.33
C GLU A 219 20.41 13.11 11.32
#